data_5fd203ac44b3bc5b80f75faeeae3133c
#
_entry.id   5fd203ac44b3bc5b80f75faeeae3133c
#
_cell.length_a   1.000
_cell.length_b   1.000
_cell.length_c   1.000
_cell.angle_alpha   90.00
_cell.angle_beta   90.00
_cell.angle_gamma   90.00
#
_symmetry.space_group_name_H-M   'P 1'
#
loop_
_entity.id
_entity.type
_entity.pdbx_description
1 polymer ?
#
loop_
_entity_poly.entity_id
_entity_poly.type
_entity_poly.pdbx_seq_one_letter_code
_entity_poly.pdbx_strand_id
1 'polypeptide(L)'
;AVLSIEDGSEIKAGDVIARIPREGAKTKDITGGLPRVAELFEARRPKDHAIIAEIDGYVRFGRDYKNKRRITIEPADETLEPVEYMVPKGKHIPVVEGDFVQKGDYIMDGNPAPHDILAIMGIEALANYMIDEVQDVYRLQGVKINDKHVEVIVRQMLQKWEISDSGDTTLLKGEHVDKAEFDAANDKSLAKGGRPAQGEPILLGITKASLQTRSFISAASFQETTRVLTEASVQGKRDKLVGLKENVIVGRLIPAGTGGAALRVRRIASARDKVVIDARIEEENAAAQLEAPSTEEVVTSDAE
;
A
#
# COMPACT_ATOMS: atom_id res chain seq x y z
N ALA A 1 7.32 -31.98 -2.81
CA ALA A 1 7.38 -33.18 -1.97
C ALA A 1 8.14 -32.85 -0.70
N VAL A 2 7.55 -33.11 0.44
CA VAL A 2 8.19 -32.95 1.76
C VAL A 2 8.71 -34.33 2.17
N LEU A 3 10.03 -34.45 2.43
CA LEU A 3 10.62 -35.64 3.00
C LEU A 3 10.25 -35.68 4.50
N SER A 4 9.65 -36.82 4.91
CA SER A 4 9.23 -37.00 6.31
C SER A 4 10.26 -37.79 7.13
N ILE A 5 11.41 -38.10 6.57
CA ILE A 5 12.44 -38.99 7.17
C ILE A 5 13.79 -38.29 7.12
N GLU A 6 14.53 -38.38 8.22
CA GLU A 6 15.91 -37.88 8.33
C GLU A 6 16.92 -38.86 7.73
N ASP A 7 18.06 -38.36 7.27
CA ASP A 7 19.12 -39.19 6.71
C ASP A 7 19.71 -40.15 7.77
N GLY A 8 19.74 -41.46 7.43
CA GLY A 8 20.23 -42.49 8.34
C GLY A 8 19.17 -43.17 9.23
N SER A 9 17.89 -42.81 9.14
CA SER A 9 16.82 -43.49 9.88
C SER A 9 16.46 -44.87 9.30
N GLU A 10 16.22 -45.87 10.14
CA GLU A 10 15.75 -47.18 9.72
C GLU A 10 14.26 -47.18 9.36
N ILE A 11 13.91 -47.62 8.15
CA ILE A 11 12.57 -47.60 7.61
C ILE A 11 11.95 -49.00 7.62
N LYS A 12 10.72 -49.11 8.09
CA LYS A 12 9.93 -50.34 8.03
C LYS A 12 8.94 -50.33 6.87
N ALA A 13 8.54 -51.52 6.43
CA ALA A 13 7.54 -51.65 5.39
C ALA A 13 6.21 -50.97 5.81
N GLY A 14 5.78 -49.94 5.06
CA GLY A 14 4.59 -49.17 5.34
C GLY A 14 4.86 -47.75 5.86
N ASP A 15 6.10 -47.40 6.14
CA ASP A 15 6.46 -46.04 6.59
C ASP A 15 6.39 -45.02 5.43
N VAL A 16 5.93 -43.82 5.73
CA VAL A 16 5.79 -42.76 4.73
C VAL A 16 7.12 -42.07 4.55
N ILE A 17 7.77 -42.26 3.42
CA ILE A 17 9.07 -41.69 3.08
C ILE A 17 8.97 -40.23 2.67
N ALA A 18 7.97 -39.90 1.84
CA ALA A 18 7.76 -38.56 1.37
C ALA A 18 6.26 -38.29 1.16
N ARG A 19 5.81 -37.11 1.54
CA ARG A 19 4.48 -36.65 1.22
C ARG A 19 4.56 -35.75 -0.01
N ILE A 20 3.88 -36.15 -1.06
CA ILE A 20 3.64 -35.30 -2.22
C ILE A 20 2.27 -34.67 -1.93
N PRO A 21 2.18 -33.35 -1.68
CA PRO A 21 0.88 -32.69 -1.68
C PRO A 21 0.24 -33.05 -3.02
N ARG A 22 -0.84 -33.82 -3.02
CA ARG A 22 -1.72 -33.84 -4.18
C ARG A 22 -2.23 -32.40 -4.26
N GLU A 23 -1.61 -31.62 -5.11
CA GLU A 23 -2.36 -30.59 -5.81
C GLU A 23 -3.46 -31.37 -6.50
N GLY A 24 -4.57 -31.57 -5.78
CA GLY A 24 -5.81 -31.96 -6.40
C GLY A 24 -5.91 -30.99 -7.54
N ALA A 25 -6.05 -31.49 -8.77
CA ALA A 25 -6.28 -30.66 -9.91
C ALA A 25 -7.30 -29.65 -9.42
N LYS A 26 -6.83 -28.46 -9.05
CA LYS A 26 -7.71 -27.33 -8.80
C LYS A 26 -8.45 -27.28 -10.10
N THR A 27 -9.63 -27.88 -10.15
CA THR A 27 -10.62 -27.52 -11.13
C THR A 27 -10.74 -26.03 -10.87
N LYS A 28 -9.82 -25.27 -11.49
CA LYS A 28 -9.94 -23.82 -11.60
C LYS A 28 -11.26 -23.70 -12.30
N ASP A 29 -12.29 -23.57 -11.49
CA ASP A 29 -13.67 -23.50 -11.92
C ASP A 29 -13.69 -22.45 -13.00
N ILE A 30 -14.23 -22.80 -14.17
CA ILE A 30 -14.29 -21.92 -15.34
C ILE A 30 -15.01 -20.59 -14.99
N THR A 31 -15.78 -20.58 -13.90
CA THR A 31 -16.35 -19.38 -13.25
C THR A 31 -15.30 -18.40 -12.70
N GLY A 32 -14.05 -18.81 -12.58
CA GLY A 32 -12.94 -17.98 -12.14
C GLY A 32 -12.31 -17.07 -13.20
N GLY A 33 -12.74 -17.09 -14.48
CA GLY A 33 -12.13 -16.33 -15.57
C GLY A 33 -12.09 -14.80 -15.37
N LEU A 34 -12.66 -14.05 -16.31
CA LEU A 34 -12.70 -12.55 -16.22
C LEU A 34 -13.31 -12.00 -14.93
N PRO A 35 -14.37 -12.59 -14.33
CA PRO A 35 -14.86 -12.14 -13.03
C PRO A 35 -13.81 -12.21 -11.91
N ARG A 36 -12.93 -13.23 -11.93
CA ARG A 36 -11.85 -13.36 -10.96
C ARG A 36 -10.83 -12.22 -11.08
N VAL A 37 -10.49 -11.82 -12.30
CA VAL A 37 -9.60 -10.66 -12.54
C VAL A 37 -10.21 -9.38 -11.98
N ALA A 38 -11.52 -9.17 -12.18
CA ALA A 38 -12.22 -8.02 -11.62
C ALA A 38 -12.23 -8.04 -10.08
N GLU A 39 -12.44 -9.21 -9.45
CA GLU A 39 -12.36 -9.36 -8.00
C GLU A 39 -10.96 -9.04 -7.45
N LEU A 40 -9.90 -9.49 -8.14
CA LEU A 40 -8.52 -9.22 -7.76
C LEU A 40 -8.20 -7.72 -7.83
N PHE A 41 -8.56 -7.03 -8.92
CA PHE A 41 -8.32 -5.60 -9.05
C PHE A 41 -9.18 -4.75 -8.11
N GLU A 42 -10.35 -5.23 -7.67
CA GLU A 42 -11.14 -4.57 -6.64
C GLU A 42 -10.73 -4.97 -5.22
N ALA A 43 -9.70 -5.82 -5.08
CA ALA A 43 -9.22 -6.33 -3.80
C ALA A 43 -10.34 -6.93 -2.93
N ARG A 44 -11.29 -7.63 -3.57
CA ARG A 44 -12.43 -8.25 -2.86
C ARG A 44 -11.98 -9.52 -2.15
N ARG A 45 -12.50 -9.73 -0.94
CA ARG A 45 -12.28 -10.97 -0.21
C ARG A 45 -13.02 -12.11 -0.92
N PRO A 46 -12.34 -13.21 -1.28
CA PRO A 46 -12.99 -14.36 -1.93
C PRO A 46 -14.03 -14.99 -1.00
N LYS A 47 -15.09 -15.57 -1.56
CA LYS A 47 -16.11 -16.30 -0.77
C LYS A 47 -15.51 -17.51 -0.06
N ASP A 48 -14.67 -18.26 -0.79
CA ASP A 48 -13.91 -19.42 -0.28
C ASP A 48 -12.45 -18.99 0.00
N HIS A 49 -12.28 -18.16 1.03
CA HIS A 49 -10.94 -17.68 1.42
C HIS A 49 -10.15 -18.79 2.10
N ALA A 50 -8.86 -18.88 1.76
CA ALA A 50 -7.89 -19.68 2.49
C ALA A 50 -7.54 -19.00 3.81
N ILE A 51 -7.09 -19.80 4.77
CA ILE A 51 -6.46 -19.30 5.99
C ILE A 51 -4.97 -19.60 5.86
N ILE A 52 -4.15 -18.58 6.03
CA ILE A 52 -2.69 -18.64 5.98
C ILE A 52 -2.12 -18.45 7.39
N ALA A 53 -0.97 -19.10 7.66
CA ALA A 53 -0.27 -18.98 8.94
C ALA A 53 0.32 -17.58 9.11
N GLU A 54 0.06 -16.94 10.25
CA GLU A 54 0.59 -15.63 10.60
C GLU A 54 1.98 -15.70 11.23
N ILE A 55 2.27 -16.84 11.89
CA ILE A 55 3.51 -17.09 12.62
C ILE A 55 4.12 -18.44 12.24
N ASP A 56 5.43 -18.59 12.46
CA ASP A 56 6.13 -19.86 12.35
C ASP A 56 5.89 -20.67 13.61
N GLY A 57 5.53 -21.95 13.48
CA GLY A 57 5.29 -22.77 14.65
C GLY A 57 4.75 -24.17 14.37
N TYR A 58 4.43 -24.88 15.42
CA TYR A 58 3.88 -26.24 15.36
C TYR A 58 2.37 -26.23 15.45
N VAL A 59 1.73 -27.00 14.60
CA VAL A 59 0.26 -27.11 14.53
C VAL A 59 -0.24 -28.02 15.64
N ARG A 60 -1.23 -27.53 16.41
CA ARG A 60 -2.00 -28.33 17.36
C ARG A 60 -3.48 -28.22 17.11
N PHE A 61 -4.18 -29.37 17.17
CA PHE A 61 -5.64 -29.39 17.08
C PHE A 61 -6.25 -29.29 18.48
N GLY A 62 -7.03 -28.22 18.68
CA GLY A 62 -7.79 -28.03 19.90
C GLY A 62 -9.17 -28.69 19.85
N ARG A 63 -9.93 -28.55 20.95
CA ARG A 63 -11.32 -29.03 20.99
C ARG A 63 -12.19 -28.27 20.00
N ASP A 64 -12.98 -29.03 19.23
CA ASP A 64 -13.95 -28.46 18.31
C ASP A 64 -14.97 -27.59 19.05
N TYR A 65 -15.23 -26.40 18.51
CA TYR A 65 -16.25 -25.51 19.07
C TYR A 65 -17.40 -25.35 18.05
N LYS A 66 -18.60 -25.85 18.44
CA LYS A 66 -19.76 -25.88 17.55
C LYS A 66 -19.44 -26.61 16.25
N ASN A 67 -19.55 -25.90 15.12
CA ASN A 67 -19.29 -26.45 13.77
C ASN A 67 -17.92 -26.06 13.20
N LYS A 68 -16.96 -25.65 14.04
CA LYS A 68 -15.62 -25.23 13.65
C LYS A 68 -14.57 -26.09 14.36
N ARG A 69 -13.49 -26.42 13.63
CA ARG A 69 -12.27 -26.98 14.21
C ARG A 69 -11.39 -25.85 14.70
N ARG A 70 -10.83 -26.02 15.88
CA ARG A 70 -9.83 -25.12 16.43
C ARG A 70 -8.45 -25.66 16.07
N ILE A 71 -7.65 -24.82 15.41
CA ILE A 71 -6.26 -25.10 15.10
C ILE A 71 -5.45 -24.01 15.78
N THR A 72 -4.49 -24.40 16.60
CA THR A 72 -3.58 -23.47 17.28
C THR A 72 -2.20 -23.65 16.69
N ILE A 73 -1.51 -22.58 16.36
CA ILE A 73 -0.09 -22.61 16.03
C ILE A 73 0.67 -22.16 17.26
N GLU A 74 1.47 -23.07 17.81
CA GLU A 74 2.40 -22.76 18.89
C GLU A 74 3.71 -22.28 18.25
N PRO A 75 4.14 -21.05 18.55
CA PRO A 75 5.36 -20.52 17.98
C PRO A 75 6.58 -21.33 18.45
N ALA A 76 7.59 -21.40 17.60
CA ALA A 76 8.88 -21.99 17.96
C ALA A 76 9.63 -21.12 18.98
N ASP A 77 9.36 -19.81 18.98
CA ASP A 77 9.91 -18.84 19.93
C ASP A 77 8.93 -18.59 21.08
N GLU A 78 9.35 -18.81 22.32
CA GLU A 78 8.56 -18.61 23.54
C GLU A 78 8.10 -17.15 23.78
N THR A 79 8.61 -16.20 22.99
CA THR A 79 8.28 -14.77 23.11
C THR A 79 6.99 -14.37 22.40
N LEU A 80 6.49 -15.22 21.50
CA LEU A 80 5.28 -14.96 20.72
C LEU A 80 4.07 -15.67 21.35
N GLU A 81 2.90 -15.06 21.26
CA GLU A 81 1.66 -15.67 21.69
C GLU A 81 1.14 -16.68 20.66
N PRO A 82 0.57 -17.82 21.10
CA PRO A 82 -0.04 -18.78 20.19
C PRO A 82 -1.24 -18.20 19.46
N VAL A 83 -1.37 -18.43 18.17
CA VAL A 83 -2.47 -17.93 17.34
C VAL A 83 -3.49 -19.04 17.10
N GLU A 84 -4.76 -18.75 17.37
CA GLU A 84 -5.87 -19.70 17.19
C GLU A 84 -6.66 -19.41 15.91
N TYR A 85 -6.86 -20.43 15.09
CA TYR A 85 -7.65 -20.38 13.87
C TYR A 85 -8.91 -21.24 14.00
N MET A 86 -10.04 -20.68 13.56
CA MET A 86 -11.35 -21.35 13.59
C MET A 86 -11.75 -21.76 12.16
N VAL A 87 -11.48 -23.01 11.78
CA VAL A 87 -11.75 -23.56 10.46
C VAL A 87 -13.12 -24.23 10.42
N PRO A 88 -14.03 -23.91 9.45
CA PRO A 88 -15.31 -24.58 9.31
C PRO A 88 -15.15 -26.09 9.03
N LYS A 89 -15.98 -26.94 9.65
CA LYS A 89 -16.04 -28.37 9.34
C LYS A 89 -16.48 -28.57 7.88
N GLY A 90 -15.75 -29.38 7.13
CA GLY A 90 -16.04 -29.63 5.72
C GLY A 90 -15.07 -28.96 4.75
N LYS A 91 -14.19 -28.08 5.22
CA LYS A 91 -13.04 -27.60 4.42
C LYS A 91 -11.85 -28.51 4.60
N HIS A 92 -11.09 -28.67 3.52
CA HIS A 92 -9.86 -29.47 3.53
C HIS A 92 -8.76 -28.72 4.29
N ILE A 93 -8.08 -29.44 5.20
CA ILE A 93 -6.97 -28.94 5.99
C ILE A 93 -5.75 -29.74 5.54
N PRO A 94 -4.77 -29.13 4.88
CA PRO A 94 -3.59 -29.83 4.37
C PRO A 94 -2.57 -30.16 5.44
N VAL A 95 -2.66 -29.54 6.62
CA VAL A 95 -1.71 -29.71 7.72
C VAL A 95 -2.17 -30.79 8.70
N VAL A 96 -1.21 -31.47 9.35
CA VAL A 96 -1.44 -32.52 10.34
C VAL A 96 -0.92 -32.03 11.70
N GLU A 97 -1.43 -32.66 12.78
CA GLU A 97 -0.99 -32.34 14.12
C GLU A 97 0.51 -32.60 14.30
N GLY A 98 1.24 -31.62 14.84
CA GLY A 98 2.69 -31.66 15.01
C GLY A 98 3.50 -31.22 13.78
N ASP A 99 2.88 -30.89 12.67
CA ASP A 99 3.61 -30.36 11.50
C ASP A 99 4.14 -28.95 11.83
N PHE A 100 5.37 -28.66 11.37
CA PHE A 100 5.93 -27.30 11.42
C PHE A 100 5.45 -26.51 10.22
N VAL A 101 4.86 -25.35 10.46
CA VAL A 101 4.28 -24.45 9.46
C VAL A 101 5.06 -23.15 9.47
N GLN A 102 5.43 -22.68 8.29
CA GLN A 102 6.07 -21.37 8.15
C GLN A 102 5.03 -20.27 7.91
N LYS A 103 5.41 -19.06 8.22
CA LYS A 103 4.62 -17.85 7.94
C LYS A 103 4.26 -17.80 6.44
N GLY A 104 2.96 -17.78 6.14
CA GLY A 104 2.46 -17.81 4.77
C GLY A 104 1.99 -19.16 4.26
N ASP A 105 2.21 -20.27 5.00
CA ASP A 105 1.71 -21.58 4.63
C ASP A 105 0.19 -21.67 4.79
N TYR A 106 -0.43 -22.52 3.95
CA TYR A 106 -1.88 -22.71 3.96
C TYR A 106 -2.31 -23.65 5.08
N ILE A 107 -3.10 -23.15 6.02
CA ILE A 107 -3.77 -23.96 7.06
C ILE A 107 -5.07 -24.56 6.52
N MET A 108 -5.75 -23.83 5.64
CA MET A 108 -6.98 -24.24 5.00
C MET A 108 -6.90 -23.98 3.51
N ASP A 109 -7.29 -24.95 2.69
CA ASP A 109 -7.37 -24.81 1.24
C ASP A 109 -8.39 -23.75 0.82
N GLY A 110 -8.03 -22.99 -0.20
CA GLY A 110 -8.87 -21.93 -0.78
C GLY A 110 -8.04 -20.88 -1.52
N ASN A 111 -8.70 -19.81 -1.90
CA ASN A 111 -8.03 -18.66 -2.48
C ASN A 111 -7.62 -17.70 -1.36
N PRO A 112 -6.33 -17.37 -1.20
CA PRO A 112 -5.91 -16.45 -0.14
C PRO A 112 -6.50 -15.05 -0.40
N ALA A 113 -6.88 -14.37 0.68
CA ALA A 113 -7.32 -12.99 0.58
C ALA A 113 -6.10 -12.08 0.35
N PRO A 114 -6.13 -11.17 -0.64
CA PRO A 114 -4.99 -10.31 -0.94
C PRO A 114 -4.54 -9.45 0.26
N HIS A 115 -5.47 -9.05 1.12
CA HIS A 115 -5.16 -8.29 2.34
C HIS A 115 -4.36 -9.11 3.36
N ASP A 116 -4.70 -10.40 3.52
CA ASP A 116 -4.02 -11.30 4.45
C ASP A 116 -2.58 -11.57 3.94
N ILE A 117 -2.39 -11.73 2.62
CA ILE A 117 -1.05 -11.84 2.02
C ILE A 117 -0.22 -10.58 2.29
N LEU A 118 -0.81 -9.38 2.14
CA LEU A 118 -0.10 -8.12 2.40
C LEU A 118 0.36 -8.02 3.86
N ALA A 119 -0.51 -8.34 4.79
CA ALA A 119 -0.22 -8.24 6.22
C ALA A 119 0.83 -9.27 6.66
N ILE A 120 0.76 -10.49 6.12
CA ILE A 120 1.60 -11.61 6.55
C ILE A 120 2.93 -11.64 5.79
N MET A 121 2.87 -11.65 4.45
CA MET A 121 4.03 -11.89 3.58
C MET A 121 4.64 -10.61 3.00
N GLY A 122 3.92 -9.48 3.06
CA GLY A 122 4.39 -8.18 2.58
C GLY A 122 4.05 -7.87 1.12
N ILE A 123 4.59 -6.72 0.64
CA ILE A 123 4.22 -6.11 -0.65
C ILE A 123 4.69 -6.96 -1.83
N GLU A 124 5.90 -7.51 -1.77
CA GLU A 124 6.50 -8.25 -2.88
C GLU A 124 5.75 -9.57 -3.16
N ALA A 125 5.45 -10.32 -2.12
CA ALA A 125 4.69 -11.56 -2.23
C ALA A 125 3.27 -11.30 -2.77
N LEU A 126 2.62 -10.23 -2.31
CA LEU A 126 1.31 -9.84 -2.83
C LEU A 126 1.39 -9.46 -4.31
N ALA A 127 2.40 -8.68 -4.72
CA ALA A 127 2.55 -8.27 -6.11
C ALA A 127 2.72 -9.49 -7.03
N ASN A 128 3.60 -10.42 -6.66
CA ASN A 128 3.81 -11.65 -7.41
C ASN A 128 2.53 -12.48 -7.49
N TYR A 129 1.85 -12.68 -6.36
CA TYR A 129 0.57 -13.39 -6.32
C TYR A 129 -0.49 -12.78 -7.26
N MET A 130 -0.65 -11.45 -7.21
CA MET A 130 -1.61 -10.75 -8.07
C MET A 130 -1.28 -10.88 -9.56
N ILE A 131 0.01 -10.78 -9.92
CA ILE A 131 0.47 -10.91 -11.29
C ILE A 131 0.22 -12.34 -11.80
N ASP A 132 0.61 -13.35 -11.03
CA ASP A 132 0.46 -14.74 -11.41
C ASP A 132 -1.01 -15.14 -11.58
N GLU A 133 -1.88 -14.78 -10.64
CA GLU A 133 -3.32 -15.08 -10.73
C GLU A 133 -3.98 -14.40 -11.94
N VAL A 134 -3.64 -13.12 -12.23
CA VAL A 134 -4.18 -12.41 -13.39
C VAL A 134 -3.64 -13.01 -14.69
N GLN A 135 -2.34 -13.27 -14.77
CA GLN A 135 -1.71 -13.84 -15.95
C GLN A 135 -2.20 -15.26 -16.25
N ASP A 136 -2.42 -16.06 -15.23
CA ASP A 136 -2.97 -17.42 -15.39
C ASP A 136 -4.35 -17.39 -16.07
N VAL A 137 -5.23 -16.46 -15.67
CA VAL A 137 -6.53 -16.30 -16.32
C VAL A 137 -6.39 -15.92 -17.80
N TYR A 138 -5.50 -14.98 -18.13
CA TYR A 138 -5.28 -14.56 -19.53
C TYR A 138 -4.58 -15.63 -20.35
N ARG A 139 -3.59 -16.35 -19.80
CA ARG A 139 -2.90 -17.46 -20.45
C ARG A 139 -3.86 -18.61 -20.79
N LEU A 140 -4.80 -18.94 -19.89
CA LEU A 140 -5.84 -19.93 -20.14
C LEU A 140 -6.76 -19.56 -21.32
N GLN A 141 -6.94 -18.26 -21.57
CA GLN A 141 -7.71 -17.76 -22.72
C GLN A 141 -6.84 -17.53 -23.97
N GLY A 142 -5.57 -17.91 -23.95
CA GLY A 142 -4.65 -17.77 -25.08
C GLY A 142 -4.15 -16.32 -25.31
N VAL A 143 -4.43 -15.40 -24.39
CA VAL A 143 -4.01 -14.00 -24.50
C VAL A 143 -2.65 -13.81 -23.82
N LYS A 144 -1.67 -13.29 -24.56
CA LYS A 144 -0.33 -12.98 -24.04
C LYS A 144 -0.28 -11.49 -23.67
N ILE A 145 -0.11 -11.18 -22.39
CA ILE A 145 0.06 -9.83 -21.87
C ILE A 145 1.41 -9.77 -21.16
N ASN A 146 2.11 -8.64 -21.27
CA ASN A 146 3.35 -8.44 -20.53
C ASN A 146 3.02 -8.09 -19.08
N ASP A 147 3.76 -8.66 -18.13
CA ASP A 147 3.56 -8.48 -16.68
C ASP A 147 3.59 -7.02 -16.27
N LYS A 148 4.37 -6.17 -16.97
CA LYS A 148 4.47 -4.73 -16.69
C LYS A 148 3.13 -3.99 -16.70
N HIS A 149 2.17 -4.44 -17.50
CA HIS A 149 0.83 -3.82 -17.53
C HIS A 149 0.06 -4.08 -16.24
N VAL A 150 0.21 -5.28 -15.67
CA VAL A 150 -0.40 -5.67 -14.39
C VAL A 150 0.35 -5.01 -13.22
N GLU A 151 1.68 -5.01 -13.26
CA GLU A 151 2.55 -4.38 -12.26
C GLU A 151 2.22 -2.90 -12.05
N VAL A 152 1.99 -2.15 -13.12
CA VAL A 152 1.61 -0.74 -13.04
C VAL A 152 0.29 -0.54 -12.28
N ILE A 153 -0.69 -1.43 -12.51
CA ILE A 153 -1.97 -1.37 -11.81
C ILE A 153 -1.80 -1.71 -10.33
N VAL A 154 -1.10 -2.81 -10.03
CA VAL A 154 -0.84 -3.24 -8.65
C VAL A 154 -0.08 -2.17 -7.87
N ARG A 155 0.90 -1.51 -8.50
CA ARG A 155 1.62 -0.38 -7.89
C ARG A 155 0.68 0.76 -7.50
N GLN A 156 -0.32 1.08 -8.32
CA GLN A 156 -1.30 2.12 -8.00
C GLN A 156 -2.23 1.69 -6.85
N MET A 157 -2.54 0.39 -6.74
CA MET A 157 -3.34 -0.16 -5.64
C MET A 157 -2.60 -0.13 -4.30
N LEU A 158 -1.26 -0.18 -4.31
CA LEU A 158 -0.37 -0.19 -3.13
C LEU A 158 0.27 1.17 -2.83
N GLN A 159 -0.18 2.24 -3.47
CA GLN A 159 0.43 3.56 -3.34
C GLN A 159 0.19 4.21 -1.97
N LYS A 160 -0.88 3.82 -1.28
CA LYS A 160 -1.31 4.44 -0.02
C LYS A 160 -0.80 3.66 1.19
N TRP A 161 -0.51 4.42 2.24
CA TRP A 161 -0.15 3.93 3.56
C TRP A 161 -1.17 4.43 4.58
N GLU A 162 -1.56 3.60 5.50
CA GLU A 162 -2.40 3.94 6.63
C GLU A 162 -1.52 4.25 7.84
N ILE A 163 -1.78 5.37 8.49
CA ILE A 163 -1.01 5.82 9.65
C ILE A 163 -1.51 5.08 10.90
N SER A 164 -0.65 4.24 11.49
CA SER A 164 -0.93 3.54 12.76
C SER A 164 -0.62 4.41 13.97
N ASP A 165 0.48 5.16 13.93
CA ASP A 165 0.85 6.14 14.95
C ASP A 165 1.37 7.43 14.29
N SER A 166 0.85 8.57 14.70
CA SER A 166 1.23 9.88 14.14
C SER A 166 2.57 10.42 14.63
N GLY A 167 3.10 9.92 15.76
CA GLY A 167 4.29 10.49 16.36
C GLY A 167 4.19 12.01 16.53
N ASP A 168 5.27 12.72 16.23
CA ASP A 168 5.35 14.20 16.28
C ASP A 168 5.15 14.85 14.90
N THR A 169 4.52 14.13 13.96
CA THR A 169 4.22 14.63 12.61
C THR A 169 2.85 15.32 12.57
N THR A 170 2.57 15.97 11.43
CA THR A 170 1.26 16.63 11.19
C THR A 170 0.19 15.67 10.65
N LEU A 171 0.52 14.38 10.54
CA LEU A 171 -0.37 13.34 10.02
C LEU A 171 -1.35 12.86 11.09
N LEU A 172 -2.53 12.42 10.67
CA LEU A 172 -3.55 11.91 11.58
C LEU A 172 -3.58 10.38 11.58
N LYS A 173 -3.83 9.78 12.74
CA LYS A 173 -4.00 8.33 12.86
C LYS A 173 -5.20 7.86 12.04
N GLY A 174 -5.02 6.78 11.23
CA GLY A 174 -6.02 6.23 10.33
C GLY A 174 -6.16 7.00 9.01
N GLU A 175 -5.31 7.99 8.73
CA GLU A 175 -5.29 8.69 7.46
C GLU A 175 -4.55 7.88 6.39
N HIS A 176 -5.08 7.90 5.15
CA HIS A 176 -4.44 7.26 3.99
C HIS A 176 -3.59 8.28 3.24
N VAL A 177 -2.29 8.17 3.39
CA VAL A 177 -1.32 9.11 2.81
C VAL A 177 -0.49 8.43 1.71
N ASP A 178 -0.03 9.19 0.72
CA ASP A 178 0.94 8.67 -0.24
C ASP A 178 2.29 8.43 0.43
N LYS A 179 2.98 7.34 0.05
CA LYS A 179 4.30 7.00 0.60
C LYS A 179 5.28 8.18 0.54
N ALA A 180 5.33 8.90 -0.59
CA ALA A 180 6.23 10.04 -0.74
C ALA A 180 5.91 11.21 0.22
N GLU A 181 4.65 11.40 0.59
CA GLU A 181 4.23 12.41 1.55
C GLU A 181 4.51 11.97 2.99
N PHE A 182 4.31 10.69 3.27
CA PHE A 182 4.68 10.05 4.52
C PHE A 182 6.18 10.17 4.79
N ASP A 183 7.02 9.79 3.81
CA ASP A 183 8.48 9.88 3.92
C ASP A 183 8.92 11.34 4.13
N ALA A 184 8.35 12.29 3.37
CA ALA A 184 8.67 13.72 3.52
C ALA A 184 8.22 14.32 4.86
N ALA A 185 7.14 13.81 5.46
CA ALA A 185 6.68 14.24 6.79
C ALA A 185 7.63 13.69 7.87
N ASN A 186 8.06 12.45 7.73
CA ASN A 186 9.02 11.81 8.65
C ASN A 186 10.39 12.48 8.59
N ASP A 187 10.90 12.81 7.40
CA ASP A 187 12.17 13.53 7.23
C ASP A 187 12.13 14.89 7.94
N LYS A 188 11.01 15.61 7.84
CA LYS A 188 10.82 16.90 8.53
C LYS A 188 10.76 16.76 10.04
N SER A 189 10.13 15.70 10.55
CA SER A 189 10.06 15.42 11.98
C SER A 189 11.43 15.04 12.52
N LEU A 190 12.15 14.16 11.83
CA LEU A 190 13.52 13.75 12.20
C LEU A 190 14.50 14.93 12.19
N ALA A 191 14.39 15.84 11.21
CA ALA A 191 15.19 17.07 11.16
C ALA A 191 14.97 18.01 12.35
N LYS A 192 13.80 17.91 13.00
CA LYS A 192 13.46 18.66 14.22
C LYS A 192 13.76 17.88 15.51
N GLY A 193 14.24 16.64 15.40
CA GLY A 193 14.52 15.77 16.55
C GLY A 193 13.27 15.12 17.16
N GLY A 194 12.15 15.12 16.45
CA GLY A 194 10.89 14.47 16.86
C GLY A 194 10.83 12.99 16.49
N ARG A 195 9.80 12.29 17.03
CA ARG A 195 9.51 10.90 16.67
C ARG A 195 8.84 10.82 15.30
N PRO A 196 9.30 9.92 14.39
CA PRO A 196 8.63 9.70 13.11
C PRO A 196 7.27 9.04 13.30
N ALA A 197 6.37 9.25 12.35
CA ALA A 197 5.12 8.50 12.27
C ALA A 197 5.38 7.06 11.83
N GLN A 198 4.53 6.14 12.31
CA GLN A 198 4.50 4.74 11.87
C GLN A 198 3.27 4.51 11.00
N GLY A 199 3.44 3.72 9.96
CA GLY A 199 2.35 3.41 9.04
C GLY A 199 2.58 2.07 8.35
N GLU A 200 1.47 1.48 7.88
CA GLU A 200 1.45 0.20 7.18
C GLU A 200 0.94 0.38 5.76
N PRO A 201 1.48 -0.38 4.80
CA PRO A 201 0.98 -0.34 3.43
C PRO A 201 -0.45 -0.90 3.37
N ILE A 202 -1.35 -0.21 2.70
CA ILE A 202 -2.73 -0.66 2.51
C ILE A 202 -2.99 -1.01 1.05
N LEU A 203 -3.73 -2.10 0.83
CA LEU A 203 -4.21 -2.49 -0.49
C LEU A 203 -5.59 -1.88 -0.73
N LEU A 204 -5.67 -1.02 -1.74
CA LEU A 204 -6.93 -0.43 -2.19
C LEU A 204 -7.38 -1.06 -3.52
N GLY A 205 -8.68 -1.34 -3.64
CA GLY A 205 -9.25 -1.67 -4.95
C GLY A 205 -9.08 -0.52 -5.94
N ILE A 206 -9.01 -0.83 -7.24
CA ILE A 206 -8.73 0.16 -8.30
C ILE A 206 -9.72 1.33 -8.29
N THR A 207 -11.00 1.07 -8.02
CA THR A 207 -12.03 2.10 -7.90
C THR A 207 -11.73 3.06 -6.75
N LYS A 208 -11.41 2.51 -5.57
CA LYS A 208 -11.10 3.28 -4.37
C LYS A 208 -9.80 4.07 -4.53
N ALA A 209 -8.78 3.44 -5.11
CA ALA A 209 -7.50 4.09 -5.43
C ALA A 209 -7.68 5.27 -6.40
N SER A 210 -8.57 5.13 -7.39
CA SER A 210 -8.88 6.19 -8.36
C SER A 210 -9.64 7.38 -7.75
N LEU A 211 -10.43 7.16 -6.71
CA LEU A 211 -11.14 8.23 -6.00
C LEU A 211 -10.27 8.93 -4.95
N GLN A 212 -9.28 8.24 -4.38
CA GLN A 212 -8.36 8.78 -3.38
C GLN A 212 -7.07 9.38 -3.99
N THR A 213 -7.13 9.84 -5.24
CA THR A 213 -6.01 10.53 -5.88
C THR A 213 -5.82 11.94 -5.32
N ARG A 214 -4.61 12.51 -5.46
CA ARG A 214 -4.30 13.90 -5.06
C ARG A 214 -5.10 14.93 -5.83
N SER A 215 -5.47 14.62 -7.08
CA SER A 215 -6.24 15.49 -7.95
C SER A 215 -7.73 15.25 -7.76
N PHE A 216 -8.44 16.23 -7.18
CA PHE A 216 -9.89 16.16 -7.07
C PHE A 216 -10.58 16.28 -8.43
N ILE A 217 -9.98 16.94 -9.41
CA ILE A 217 -10.49 17.04 -10.79
C ILE A 217 -10.50 15.63 -11.42
N SER A 218 -9.41 14.90 -11.28
CA SER A 218 -9.32 13.52 -11.77
C SER A 218 -10.32 12.59 -11.10
N ALA A 219 -10.48 12.67 -9.78
CA ALA A 219 -11.43 11.87 -9.02
C ALA A 219 -12.87 12.20 -9.40
N ALA A 220 -13.24 13.49 -9.46
CA ALA A 220 -14.59 13.95 -9.82
C ALA A 220 -15.02 13.54 -11.24
N SER A 221 -14.06 13.44 -12.16
CA SER A 221 -14.34 13.01 -13.54
C SER A 221 -14.57 11.50 -13.68
N PHE A 222 -14.34 10.72 -12.64
CA PHE A 222 -14.50 9.26 -12.65
C PHE A 222 -15.86 8.82 -12.09
N GLN A 223 -16.10 9.04 -10.81
CA GLN A 223 -17.34 8.72 -10.10
C GLN A 223 -17.57 9.69 -8.94
N GLU A 224 -18.78 9.68 -8.37
CA GLU A 224 -19.15 10.48 -7.19
C GLU A 224 -18.83 11.97 -7.33
N THR A 225 -19.11 12.56 -8.51
CA THR A 225 -18.73 13.93 -8.87
C THR A 225 -19.15 14.96 -7.83
N THR A 226 -20.41 14.92 -7.39
CA THR A 226 -20.94 15.88 -6.41
C THR A 226 -20.25 15.75 -5.05
N ARG A 227 -20.04 14.53 -4.56
CA ARG A 227 -19.39 14.28 -3.27
C ARG A 227 -17.95 14.80 -3.28
N VAL A 228 -17.18 14.42 -4.30
CA VAL A 228 -15.76 14.82 -4.43
C VAL A 228 -15.61 16.32 -4.54
N LEU A 229 -16.42 16.98 -5.35
CA LEU A 229 -16.38 18.44 -5.52
C LEU A 229 -16.80 19.19 -4.26
N THR A 230 -17.85 18.71 -3.56
CA THR A 230 -18.30 19.32 -2.31
C THR A 230 -17.21 19.20 -1.24
N GLU A 231 -16.62 18.03 -1.08
CA GLU A 231 -15.54 17.79 -0.12
C GLU A 231 -14.29 18.63 -0.43
N ALA A 232 -13.90 18.71 -1.72
CA ALA A 232 -12.78 19.54 -2.15
C ALA A 232 -13.04 21.04 -1.90
N SER A 233 -14.29 21.50 -2.10
CA SER A 233 -14.69 22.89 -1.87
C SER A 233 -14.68 23.23 -0.39
N VAL A 234 -15.21 22.37 0.48
CA VAL A 234 -15.21 22.58 1.94
C VAL A 234 -13.78 22.61 2.49
N GLN A 235 -12.91 21.73 2.00
CA GLN A 235 -11.51 21.67 2.43
C GLN A 235 -10.62 22.74 1.77
N GLY A 236 -11.10 23.49 0.80
CA GLY A 236 -10.30 24.45 0.05
C GLY A 236 -9.13 23.83 -0.71
N LYS A 237 -9.29 22.57 -1.19
CA LYS A 237 -8.22 21.84 -1.90
C LYS A 237 -7.76 22.57 -3.16
N ARG A 238 -6.45 22.57 -3.37
CA ARG A 238 -5.83 23.09 -4.62
C ARG A 238 -5.26 21.94 -5.43
N ASP A 239 -5.68 21.82 -6.69
CA ASP A 239 -5.11 20.85 -7.63
C ASP A 239 -3.83 21.42 -8.26
N LYS A 240 -2.75 20.66 -8.15
CA LYS A 240 -1.44 21.07 -8.69
C LYS A 240 -1.28 20.75 -10.19
N LEU A 241 -2.26 20.11 -10.82
CA LEU A 241 -2.26 19.72 -12.23
C LEU A 241 -0.99 18.93 -12.65
N VAL A 242 -0.59 17.97 -11.83
CA VAL A 242 0.64 17.18 -12.06
C VAL A 242 0.38 16.00 -13.00
N GLY A 243 -0.81 15.42 -12.98
CA GLY A 243 -1.15 14.25 -13.81
C GLY A 243 -1.57 14.61 -15.23
N LEU A 244 -1.89 13.58 -16.01
CA LEU A 244 -2.30 13.75 -17.41
C LEU A 244 -3.77 14.17 -17.52
N LYS A 245 -4.65 13.50 -16.77
CA LYS A 245 -6.10 13.63 -16.89
C LYS A 245 -6.62 15.02 -16.56
N GLU A 246 -6.17 15.59 -15.46
CA GLU A 246 -6.55 16.94 -15.03
C GLU A 246 -6.08 18.03 -16.03
N ASN A 247 -4.88 17.87 -16.61
CA ASN A 247 -4.40 18.81 -17.63
C ASN A 247 -5.24 18.74 -18.92
N VAL A 248 -5.64 17.52 -19.32
CA VAL A 248 -6.53 17.33 -20.50
C VAL A 248 -7.89 17.97 -20.23
N ILE A 249 -8.48 17.77 -19.06
CA ILE A 249 -9.78 18.32 -18.70
C ILE A 249 -9.78 19.85 -18.72
N VAL A 250 -8.69 20.46 -18.20
CA VAL A 250 -8.52 21.94 -18.16
C VAL A 250 -8.10 22.51 -19.53
N GLY A 251 -7.78 21.67 -20.52
CA GLY A 251 -7.33 22.10 -21.85
C GLY A 251 -5.88 22.56 -21.89
N ARG A 252 -5.03 22.13 -20.96
CA ARG A 252 -3.61 22.41 -20.95
C ARG A 252 -2.81 21.30 -21.62
N LEU A 253 -1.58 21.61 -22.03
CA LEU A 253 -0.64 20.59 -22.51
C LEU A 253 -0.33 19.61 -21.38
N ILE A 254 -0.32 18.33 -21.71
CA ILE A 254 0.05 17.27 -20.76
C ILE A 254 1.52 17.42 -20.33
N PRO A 255 1.90 17.08 -19.09
CA PRO A 255 3.27 17.18 -18.59
C PRO A 255 4.18 16.06 -19.13
N ALA A 256 4.06 15.73 -20.42
CA ALA A 256 4.84 14.73 -21.13
C ALA A 256 5.15 15.23 -22.56
N GLY A 257 6.21 14.72 -23.19
CA GLY A 257 6.64 15.13 -24.52
C GLY A 257 6.94 16.64 -24.59
N THR A 258 6.38 17.32 -25.57
CA THR A 258 6.57 18.76 -25.79
C THR A 258 6.05 19.62 -24.62
N GLY A 259 4.93 19.24 -23.99
CA GLY A 259 4.42 19.92 -22.81
C GLY A 259 5.34 19.77 -21.60
N GLY A 260 5.95 18.60 -21.41
CA GLY A 260 6.97 18.38 -20.38
C GLY A 260 8.25 19.20 -20.62
N ALA A 261 8.67 19.37 -21.86
CA ALA A 261 9.77 20.23 -22.22
C ALA A 261 9.46 21.72 -21.91
N ALA A 262 8.29 22.19 -22.27
CA ALA A 262 7.83 23.55 -21.98
C ALA A 262 7.76 23.82 -20.46
N LEU A 263 7.29 22.85 -19.66
CA LEU A 263 7.27 22.98 -18.19
C LEU A 263 8.68 23.06 -17.59
N ARG A 264 9.64 22.29 -18.11
CA ARG A 264 11.05 22.37 -17.68
C ARG A 264 11.65 23.73 -17.97
N VAL A 265 11.45 24.23 -19.19
CA VAL A 265 11.95 25.56 -19.58
C VAL A 265 11.33 26.65 -18.70
N ARG A 266 10.02 26.60 -18.44
CA ARG A 266 9.36 27.55 -17.52
C ARG A 266 9.91 27.50 -16.11
N ARG A 267 10.21 26.31 -15.56
CA ARG A 267 10.81 26.17 -14.22
C ARG A 267 12.21 26.81 -14.18
N ILE A 268 13.02 26.59 -15.21
CA ILE A 268 14.36 27.18 -15.29
C ILE A 268 14.26 28.72 -15.43
N ALA A 269 13.36 29.20 -16.25
CA ALA A 269 13.13 30.65 -16.40
C ALA A 269 12.65 31.26 -15.09
N SER A 270 11.61 30.70 -14.46
CA SER A 270 11.10 31.21 -13.19
C SER A 270 12.12 31.18 -12.05
N ALA A 271 13.01 30.18 -12.04
CA ALA A 271 14.08 30.13 -11.04
C ALA A 271 15.11 31.24 -11.26
N ARG A 272 15.46 31.59 -12.51
CA ARG A 272 16.33 32.71 -12.86
C ARG A 272 15.68 34.04 -12.50
N ASP A 273 14.40 34.20 -12.91
CA ASP A 273 13.65 35.44 -12.65
C ASP A 273 13.51 35.68 -11.14
N LYS A 274 13.31 34.60 -10.36
CA LYS A 274 13.23 34.71 -8.91
C LYS A 274 14.51 35.24 -8.27
N VAL A 275 15.68 34.76 -8.71
CA VAL A 275 16.96 35.26 -8.22
C VAL A 275 17.12 36.76 -8.51
N VAL A 276 16.71 37.24 -9.71
CA VAL A 276 16.77 38.64 -10.08
C VAL A 276 15.78 39.48 -9.26
N ILE A 277 14.57 38.98 -9.03
CA ILE A 277 13.55 39.63 -8.22
C ILE A 277 14.00 39.73 -6.75
N ASP A 278 14.51 38.64 -6.18
CA ASP A 278 14.97 38.60 -4.80
C ASP A 278 16.15 39.60 -4.61
N ALA A 279 17.11 39.67 -5.55
CA ALA A 279 18.20 40.63 -5.52
C ALA A 279 17.69 42.10 -5.58
N ARG A 280 16.67 42.39 -6.40
CA ARG A 280 16.06 43.75 -6.43
C ARG A 280 15.35 44.10 -5.13
N ILE A 281 14.62 43.15 -4.55
CA ILE A 281 13.95 43.34 -3.25
C ILE A 281 14.98 43.59 -2.15
N GLU A 282 16.10 42.91 -2.16
CA GLU A 282 17.20 43.14 -1.22
C GLU A 282 17.83 44.55 -1.41
N GLU A 283 18.04 44.98 -2.66
CA GLU A 283 18.52 46.33 -2.96
C GLU A 283 17.54 47.41 -2.52
N GLU A 284 16.24 47.23 -2.82
CA GLU A 284 15.20 48.16 -2.37
C GLU A 284 15.07 48.25 -0.85
N ASN A 285 15.15 47.09 -0.15
CA ASN A 285 15.13 47.08 1.32
C ASN A 285 16.38 47.73 1.92
N ALA A 286 17.55 47.51 1.33
CA ALA A 286 18.79 48.15 1.75
C ALA A 286 18.74 49.66 1.54
N ALA A 287 18.20 50.13 0.39
CA ALA A 287 17.99 51.56 0.13
C ALA A 287 16.99 52.21 1.11
N ALA A 288 15.87 51.53 1.40
CA ALA A 288 14.87 51.97 2.34
C ALA A 288 15.41 52.05 3.80
N GLN A 289 16.34 51.16 4.17
CA GLN A 289 17.00 51.24 5.48
C GLN A 289 18.00 52.41 5.60
N LEU A 290 18.59 52.83 4.46
CA LEU A 290 19.49 53.99 4.41
C LEU A 290 18.72 55.31 4.41
N GLU A 291 17.47 55.31 3.92
CA GLU A 291 16.60 56.49 3.88
C GLU A 291 15.76 56.67 5.17
N ALA A 292 15.71 55.67 6.06
CA ALA A 292 15.02 55.82 7.32
C ALA A 292 15.73 56.84 8.21
N PRO A 293 15.09 57.98 8.58
CA PRO A 293 15.71 58.98 9.42
C PRO A 293 16.02 58.36 10.77
N SER A 294 17.26 58.55 11.24
CA SER A 294 17.71 58.21 12.58
C SER A 294 16.88 58.93 13.61
N THR A 295 15.90 58.26 14.17
CA THR A 295 15.13 58.73 15.34
C THR A 295 15.95 58.49 16.61
N GLU A 296 17.13 59.19 16.71
CA GLU A 296 17.84 59.46 17.94
C GLU A 296 18.12 60.94 18.00
N GLU A 297 17.22 61.66 18.60
CA GLU A 297 17.47 62.93 19.31
C GLU A 297 16.13 63.63 19.54
N VAL A 298 15.41 63.28 20.58
CA VAL A 298 14.64 64.18 21.40
C VAL A 298 14.25 63.50 22.70
N VAL A 299 15.15 63.42 23.64
CA VAL A 299 14.83 63.37 25.06
C VAL A 299 15.99 64.02 25.78
N THR A 300 15.94 65.32 25.95
CA THR A 300 16.40 66.04 27.15
C THR A 300 16.11 67.53 26.97
N SER A 301 15.15 68.02 27.62
CA SER A 301 15.09 69.26 28.37
C SER A 301 13.62 69.59 28.54
N ASP A 302 13.19 69.37 29.75
CA ASP A 302 12.47 70.41 30.55
C ASP A 302 12.17 69.77 31.90
N ALA A 303 13.14 70.07 32.81
CA ALA A 303 12.91 70.07 34.21
C ALA A 303 13.02 71.56 34.66
N GLU A 304 11.89 72.18 34.91
CA GLU A 304 11.68 73.18 35.93
C GLU A 304 10.21 73.21 36.39
#